data_0beb8790cb3a1a3c095c67ba2be86064
#
_entry.id   0beb8790cb3a1a3c095c67ba2be86064
#
_cell.length_a   1.000
_cell.length_b   1.000
_cell.length_c   1.000
_cell.angle_alpha   90.00
_cell.angle_beta   90.00
_cell.angle_gamma   90.00
#
_symmetry.space_group_name_H-M   'P 1'
#
loop_
_entity.id
_entity.type
_entity.pdbx_description
1 polymer ?
#
loop_
_entity_poly.entity_id
_entity_poly.type
_entity_poly.pdbx_seq_one_letter_code
_entity_poly.pdbx_strand_id
1 'polypeptide(L)'
;KVEQTGNYKVLLVASNSKGTDRKEVVIKIGDKIALTPPMGWNSWNCLGLTVVVQKVREAARMMHDKLYAYGWNYVNIDDGWEASQRSSEGKILSNEKFPDFKGLTDYIHSQGLKFGIYSSPGRTTCGGHIGSYQHELADAQTWEHWGVDYLKYDHCSYSEIQENAEEKSIQAPYLVMRDALNKVNRDVVFCV
;
A
#
# COMPACT_ATOMS: atom_id res chain seq x y z
N LYS A 1 2.38 22.13 16.93
CA LYS A 1 2.58 21.85 15.51
C LYS A 1 4.07 21.94 15.21
N VAL A 2 4.65 20.95 14.56
CA VAL A 2 6.05 20.97 14.11
C VAL A 2 6.04 21.36 12.63
N GLU A 3 6.82 22.36 12.25
CA GLU A 3 6.80 22.96 10.91
C GLU A 3 8.06 22.60 10.10
N GLN A 4 9.08 22.02 10.74
CA GLN A 4 10.32 21.65 10.09
C GLN A 4 10.50 20.13 10.06
N THR A 5 11.05 19.61 8.98
CA THR A 5 11.48 18.23 8.88
C THR A 5 12.64 17.94 9.83
N GLY A 6 12.70 16.74 10.39
CA GLY A 6 13.78 16.35 11.30
C GLY A 6 13.39 15.21 12.27
N ASN A 7 14.34 14.83 13.09
CA ASN A 7 14.16 13.88 14.18
C ASN A 7 14.05 14.61 15.51
N TYR A 8 12.91 14.53 16.15
CA TYR A 8 12.61 15.19 17.41
C TYR A 8 12.62 14.19 18.54
N LYS A 9 13.54 14.37 19.50
CA LYS A 9 13.57 13.56 20.72
C LYS A 9 12.55 14.10 21.70
N VAL A 10 11.64 13.24 22.14
CA VAL A 10 10.60 13.55 23.13
C VAL A 10 10.81 12.67 24.34
N LEU A 11 10.99 13.30 25.49
CA LEU A 11 11.07 12.60 26.76
C LEU A 11 9.66 12.46 27.38
N LEU A 12 9.17 11.26 27.44
CA LEU A 12 7.95 10.93 28.18
C LEU A 12 8.33 10.67 29.65
N VAL A 13 7.66 11.36 30.56
CA VAL A 13 7.87 11.21 32.00
C VAL A 13 6.54 10.87 32.65
N ALA A 14 6.47 9.73 33.32
CA ALA A 14 5.32 9.32 34.13
C ALA A 14 5.76 9.27 35.59
N SER A 15 5.03 9.99 36.47
CA SER A 15 5.32 10.05 37.93
C SER A 15 4.09 9.75 38.74
N ASN A 16 4.27 9.00 39.83
CA ASN A 16 3.25 8.76 40.84
C ASN A 16 3.88 8.64 42.23
N SER A 17 3.11 8.30 43.24
CA SER A 17 3.59 8.13 44.63
C SER A 17 4.59 6.97 44.84
N LYS A 18 4.74 6.08 43.84
CA LYS A 18 5.67 4.94 43.86
C LYS A 18 6.97 5.19 43.13
N GLY A 19 7.05 6.29 42.32
CA GLY A 19 8.26 6.63 41.60
C GLY A 19 8.00 7.37 40.27
N THR A 20 9.09 7.52 39.53
CA THR A 20 9.10 8.16 38.21
C THR A 20 9.73 7.23 37.20
N ASP A 21 9.05 7.02 36.08
CA ASP A 21 9.58 6.35 34.88
C ASP A 21 9.79 7.34 33.74
N ARG A 22 10.80 7.08 32.91
CA ARG A 22 11.17 7.95 31.80
C ARG A 22 11.45 7.14 30.55
N LYS A 23 10.92 7.55 29.41
CA LYS A 23 11.18 6.94 28.11
C LYS A 23 11.44 8.01 27.06
N GLU A 24 12.59 7.92 26.38
CA GLU A 24 12.83 8.73 25.19
C GLU A 24 12.22 8.05 23.97
N VAL A 25 11.49 8.82 23.16
CA VAL A 25 10.97 8.42 21.85
C VAL A 25 11.45 9.42 20.81
N VAL A 26 11.70 8.95 19.60
CA VAL A 26 12.06 9.79 18.47
C VAL A 26 10.86 9.92 17.55
N ILE A 27 10.37 11.16 17.37
CA ILE A 27 9.34 11.48 16.38
C ILE A 27 10.06 11.96 15.12
N LYS A 28 9.82 11.27 14.02
CA LYS A 28 10.36 11.64 12.70
C LYS A 28 9.33 12.49 11.97
N ILE A 29 9.71 13.68 11.55
CA ILE A 29 8.92 14.57 10.70
C ILE A 29 9.65 14.71 9.37
N GLY A 30 8.98 14.43 8.27
CA GLY A 30 9.63 14.49 6.95
C GLY A 30 8.64 14.22 5.81
N ASP A 31 9.19 14.18 4.62
CA ASP A 31 8.42 14.01 3.38
C ASP A 31 8.11 12.54 3.05
N LYS A 32 8.73 11.62 3.79
CA LYS A 32 8.44 10.18 3.63
C LYS A 32 7.07 9.82 4.17
N ILE A 33 6.43 8.88 3.50
CA ILE A 33 5.12 8.36 3.93
C ILE A 33 5.26 7.40 5.12
N ALA A 34 4.13 7.14 5.81
CA ALA A 34 4.02 6.21 6.94
C ALA A 34 5.01 6.48 8.10
N LEU A 35 5.33 7.73 8.39
CA LEU A 35 6.04 8.11 9.62
C LEU A 35 5.23 7.77 10.89
N THR A 36 3.93 7.60 10.74
CA THR A 36 2.98 6.98 11.69
C THR A 36 2.29 5.81 10.99
N PRO A 37 1.68 4.87 11.74
CA PRO A 37 0.91 3.79 11.14
C PRO A 37 -0.15 4.34 10.17
N PRO A 38 -0.26 3.82 8.94
CA PRO A 38 -1.23 4.30 7.98
C PRO A 38 -2.66 4.02 8.47
N MET A 39 -3.53 5.02 8.35
CA MET A 39 -4.96 4.88 8.63
C MET A 39 -5.74 5.12 7.34
N GLY A 40 -6.65 4.22 7.01
CA GLY A 40 -7.36 4.31 5.75
C GLY A 40 -8.48 3.30 5.58
N TRP A 41 -9.02 3.28 4.39
CA TRP A 41 -10.05 2.37 3.94
C TRP A 41 -9.48 1.39 2.91
N ASN A 42 -9.92 0.14 2.99
CA ASN A 42 -9.64 -0.91 2.01
C ASN A 42 -10.96 -1.45 1.46
N SER A 43 -11.04 -1.69 0.16
CA SER A 43 -12.29 -2.02 -0.52
C SER A 43 -12.81 -3.43 -0.23
N TRP A 44 -11.99 -4.36 0.27
CA TRP A 44 -12.33 -5.79 0.30
C TRP A 44 -13.60 -6.10 1.09
N ASN A 45 -13.65 -5.69 2.34
CA ASN A 45 -14.75 -6.08 3.24
C ASN A 45 -16.12 -5.51 2.85
N CYS A 46 -16.16 -4.46 2.04
CA CYS A 46 -17.42 -3.84 1.63
C CYS A 46 -17.78 -4.07 0.16
N LEU A 47 -16.81 -4.32 -0.72
CA LEU A 47 -17.03 -4.41 -2.16
C LEU A 47 -16.51 -5.74 -2.76
N GLY A 48 -15.51 -6.38 -2.16
CA GLY A 48 -14.85 -7.56 -2.72
C GLY A 48 -14.45 -7.30 -4.18
N LEU A 49 -14.64 -8.30 -5.03
CA LEU A 49 -14.36 -8.22 -6.46
C LEU A 49 -15.32 -7.33 -7.26
N THR A 50 -16.37 -6.75 -6.64
CA THR A 50 -17.30 -5.83 -7.30
C THR A 50 -16.84 -4.37 -7.27
N VAL A 51 -15.63 -4.12 -6.78
CA VAL A 51 -15.02 -2.79 -6.73
C VAL A 51 -14.93 -2.18 -8.13
N VAL A 52 -15.30 -0.89 -8.23
CA VAL A 52 -15.27 -0.10 -9.48
C VAL A 52 -14.78 1.31 -9.19
N VAL A 53 -14.26 2.00 -10.22
CA VAL A 53 -13.65 3.34 -10.09
C VAL A 53 -14.59 4.36 -9.40
N GLN A 54 -15.89 4.33 -9.68
CA GLN A 54 -16.87 5.25 -9.10
C GLN A 54 -16.96 5.09 -7.57
N LYS A 55 -16.98 3.85 -7.07
CA LYS A 55 -17.03 3.55 -5.63
C LYS A 55 -15.76 3.98 -4.92
N VAL A 56 -14.61 3.83 -5.56
CA VAL A 56 -13.33 4.29 -5.00
C VAL A 56 -13.29 5.82 -4.93
N ARG A 57 -13.78 6.53 -5.95
CA ARG A 57 -13.91 7.99 -5.93
C ARG A 57 -14.88 8.48 -4.84
N GLU A 58 -16.00 7.80 -4.64
CA GLU A 58 -16.95 8.10 -3.56
C GLU A 58 -16.27 7.89 -2.18
N ALA A 59 -15.55 6.79 -1.99
CA ALA A 59 -14.82 6.52 -0.75
C ALA A 59 -13.74 7.59 -0.49
N ALA A 60 -12.98 7.99 -1.51
CA ALA A 60 -11.98 9.05 -1.40
C ALA A 60 -12.62 10.38 -0.98
N ARG A 61 -13.72 10.79 -1.61
CA ARG A 61 -14.46 12.02 -1.25
C ARG A 61 -14.97 11.95 0.20
N MET A 62 -15.58 10.84 0.60
CA MET A 62 -16.07 10.67 1.98
C MET A 62 -14.94 10.67 2.99
N MET A 63 -13.79 10.06 2.65
CA MET A 63 -12.59 10.09 3.48
C MET A 63 -12.08 11.53 3.67
N HIS A 64 -11.93 12.28 2.58
CA HIS A 64 -11.54 13.69 2.62
C HIS A 64 -12.49 14.52 3.49
N ASP A 65 -13.81 14.42 3.23
CA ASP A 65 -14.81 15.28 3.86
C ASP A 65 -15.00 14.98 5.36
N LYS A 66 -14.81 13.73 5.80
CA LYS A 66 -15.22 13.29 7.13
C LYS A 66 -14.09 12.83 8.03
N LEU A 67 -13.00 12.30 7.48
CA LEU A 67 -12.01 11.56 8.24
C LEU A 67 -10.58 12.12 8.09
N TYR A 68 -10.30 12.89 7.04
CA TYR A 68 -8.96 13.42 6.77
C TYR A 68 -8.41 14.26 7.92
N ALA A 69 -9.23 15.10 8.55
CA ALA A 69 -8.85 15.92 9.70
C ALA A 69 -8.41 15.10 10.93
N TYR A 70 -8.75 13.80 10.96
CA TYR A 70 -8.39 12.85 12.02
C TYR A 70 -7.24 11.92 11.64
N GLY A 71 -6.57 12.19 10.50
CA GLY A 71 -5.41 11.42 10.04
C GLY A 71 -5.72 10.21 9.17
N TRP A 72 -6.98 9.98 8.81
CA TRP A 72 -7.37 8.93 7.87
C TRP A 72 -7.15 9.41 6.45
N ASN A 73 -6.13 8.89 5.78
CA ASN A 73 -5.70 9.43 4.50
C ASN A 73 -5.30 8.38 3.45
N TYR A 74 -5.45 7.07 3.72
CA TYR A 74 -5.18 6.02 2.74
C TYR A 74 -6.46 5.47 2.15
N VAL A 75 -6.58 5.43 0.82
CA VAL A 75 -7.67 4.80 0.06
C VAL A 75 -7.07 3.67 -0.75
N ASN A 76 -7.37 2.43 -0.34
CA ASN A 76 -6.76 1.24 -0.92
C ASN A 76 -7.79 0.43 -1.71
N ILE A 77 -7.46 0.10 -2.95
CA ILE A 77 -8.17 -0.91 -3.73
C ILE A 77 -7.55 -2.28 -3.41
N ASP A 78 -8.37 -3.21 -2.98
CA ASP A 78 -8.00 -4.61 -2.82
C ASP A 78 -8.07 -5.36 -4.16
N ASP A 79 -8.09 -6.67 -4.16
CA ASP A 79 -8.13 -7.55 -5.33
C ASP A 79 -9.27 -7.22 -6.31
N GLY A 80 -9.06 -7.46 -7.60
CA GLY A 80 -10.09 -7.30 -8.64
C GLY A 80 -9.98 -6.06 -9.51
N TRP A 81 -8.84 -5.36 -9.48
CA TRP A 81 -8.53 -4.26 -10.39
C TRP A 81 -7.68 -4.70 -11.59
N GLU A 82 -7.01 -5.83 -11.50
CA GLU A 82 -6.08 -6.35 -12.48
C GLU A 82 -6.81 -6.86 -13.74
N ALA A 83 -6.23 -6.62 -14.91
CA ALA A 83 -6.66 -7.25 -16.15
C ALA A 83 -6.37 -8.76 -16.15
N SER A 84 -7.00 -9.50 -17.05
CA SER A 84 -6.80 -10.96 -17.19
C SER A 84 -5.46 -11.34 -17.83
N GLN A 85 -4.80 -10.37 -18.47
CA GLN A 85 -3.52 -10.58 -19.16
C GLN A 85 -2.62 -9.36 -18.99
N ARG A 86 -1.32 -9.60 -19.02
CA ARG A 86 -0.31 -8.53 -19.12
C ARG A 86 -0.25 -7.98 -20.55
N SER A 87 0.35 -6.80 -20.71
CA SER A 87 0.67 -6.28 -22.04
C SER A 87 1.65 -7.19 -22.77
N SER A 88 1.84 -6.98 -24.06
CA SER A 88 2.86 -7.67 -24.86
C SER A 88 4.30 -7.44 -24.36
N GLU A 89 4.52 -6.39 -23.56
CA GLU A 89 5.78 -6.07 -22.89
C GLU A 89 5.88 -6.64 -21.46
N GLY A 90 4.89 -7.44 -21.03
CA GLY A 90 4.85 -8.04 -19.70
C GLY A 90 4.36 -7.10 -18.57
N LYS A 91 3.92 -5.88 -18.88
CA LYS A 91 3.42 -4.91 -17.89
C LYS A 91 2.06 -5.35 -17.35
N ILE A 92 1.86 -5.17 -16.05
CA ILE A 92 0.54 -5.33 -15.45
C ILE A 92 -0.40 -4.23 -15.94
N LEU A 93 -1.66 -4.60 -16.22
CA LEU A 93 -2.69 -3.69 -16.70
C LEU A 93 -3.87 -3.69 -15.74
N SER A 94 -4.60 -2.58 -15.70
CA SER A 94 -5.90 -2.52 -15.05
C SER A 94 -7.01 -3.05 -15.98
N ASN A 95 -8.10 -3.54 -15.39
CA ASN A 95 -9.24 -4.03 -16.16
C ASN A 95 -10.21 -2.90 -16.54
N GLU A 96 -11.31 -3.25 -17.23
CA GLU A 96 -12.31 -2.32 -17.71
C GLU A 96 -13.04 -1.53 -16.61
N LYS A 97 -13.03 -2.02 -15.37
CA LYS A 97 -13.58 -1.31 -14.20
C LYS A 97 -12.73 -0.10 -13.79
N PHE A 98 -11.46 -0.08 -14.24
CA PHE A 98 -10.45 0.93 -13.93
C PHE A 98 -9.73 1.38 -15.21
N PRO A 99 -10.42 1.98 -16.18
CA PRO A 99 -9.87 2.28 -17.50
C PRO A 99 -8.76 3.33 -17.49
N ASP A 100 -8.71 4.18 -16.47
CA ASP A 100 -7.68 5.20 -16.25
C ASP A 100 -7.20 5.15 -14.80
N PHE A 101 -6.27 4.25 -14.52
CA PHE A 101 -5.73 4.03 -13.19
C PHE A 101 -4.91 5.22 -12.69
N LYS A 102 -4.11 5.81 -13.58
CA LYS A 102 -3.32 7.00 -13.27
C LYS A 102 -4.22 8.20 -12.93
N GLY A 103 -5.26 8.46 -13.73
CA GLY A 103 -6.21 9.53 -13.46
C GLY A 103 -7.03 9.32 -12.17
N LEU A 104 -7.27 8.07 -11.78
CA LEU A 104 -7.86 7.76 -10.47
C LEU A 104 -6.90 8.14 -9.33
N THR A 105 -5.63 7.77 -9.45
CA THR A 105 -4.60 8.10 -8.45
C THR A 105 -4.42 9.60 -8.32
N ASP A 106 -4.33 10.33 -9.45
CA ASP A 106 -4.20 11.78 -9.45
C ASP A 106 -5.41 12.47 -8.78
N TYR A 107 -6.61 11.95 -9.01
CA TYR A 107 -7.80 12.42 -8.32
C TYR A 107 -7.70 12.21 -6.80
N ILE A 108 -7.29 11.03 -6.34
CA ILE A 108 -7.13 10.73 -4.91
C ILE A 108 -6.08 11.65 -4.30
N HIS A 109 -4.94 11.85 -4.96
CA HIS A 109 -3.89 12.76 -4.52
C HIS A 109 -4.38 14.22 -4.47
N SER A 110 -5.21 14.66 -5.41
CA SER A 110 -5.79 16.01 -5.41
C SER A 110 -6.67 16.30 -4.19
N GLN A 111 -7.18 15.24 -3.54
CA GLN A 111 -7.91 15.33 -2.27
C GLN A 111 -6.98 15.32 -1.03
N GLY A 112 -5.66 15.36 -1.22
CA GLY A 112 -4.66 15.24 -0.14
C GLY A 112 -4.52 13.82 0.42
N LEU A 113 -5.15 12.83 -0.22
CA LEU A 113 -5.14 11.43 0.20
C LEU A 113 -4.01 10.66 -0.48
N LYS A 114 -3.74 9.47 0.01
CA LYS A 114 -2.80 8.50 -0.53
C LYS A 114 -3.53 7.32 -1.13
N PHE A 115 -2.94 6.73 -2.16
CA PHE A 115 -3.55 5.65 -2.91
C PHE A 115 -2.80 4.33 -2.74
N GLY A 116 -3.54 3.27 -2.41
CA GLY A 116 -2.99 1.93 -2.25
C GLY A 116 -3.65 0.92 -3.17
N ILE A 117 -2.91 -0.14 -3.43
CA ILE A 117 -3.34 -1.28 -4.23
C ILE A 117 -3.04 -2.60 -3.54
N TYR A 118 -3.51 -3.66 -4.14
CA TYR A 118 -3.31 -5.05 -3.78
C TYR A 118 -2.55 -5.79 -4.87
N SER A 119 -1.70 -6.75 -4.49
CA SER A 119 -1.16 -7.78 -5.37
C SER A 119 -0.74 -9.03 -4.56
N SER A 120 -0.11 -10.00 -5.21
CA SER A 120 0.34 -11.25 -4.63
C SER A 120 1.63 -11.72 -5.30
N PRO A 121 2.54 -12.40 -4.58
CA PRO A 121 3.76 -12.97 -5.14
C PRO A 121 3.54 -14.17 -6.04
N GLY A 122 2.36 -14.78 -6.00
CA GLY A 122 2.04 -15.94 -6.81
C GLY A 122 1.75 -15.61 -8.27
N ARG A 123 1.39 -16.63 -9.04
CA ARG A 123 0.93 -16.48 -10.43
C ARG A 123 -0.40 -15.75 -10.49
N THR A 124 -1.23 -15.98 -9.47
CA THR A 124 -2.54 -15.35 -9.34
C THR A 124 -2.73 -14.76 -7.94
N THR A 125 -3.61 -13.76 -7.88
CA THR A 125 -4.14 -13.23 -6.62
C THR A 125 -5.14 -14.21 -5.97
N CYS A 126 -5.60 -13.94 -4.76
CA CYS A 126 -6.62 -14.75 -4.10
C CYS A 126 -7.96 -14.73 -4.85
N GLY A 127 -8.29 -13.65 -5.55
CA GLY A 127 -9.45 -13.53 -6.44
C GLY A 127 -9.27 -14.13 -7.83
N GLY A 128 -8.10 -14.74 -8.11
CA GLY A 128 -7.82 -15.40 -9.40
C GLY A 128 -7.35 -14.44 -10.50
N HIS A 129 -6.98 -13.19 -10.17
CA HIS A 129 -6.41 -12.25 -11.12
C HIS A 129 -4.89 -12.43 -11.25
N ILE A 130 -4.23 -11.66 -12.10
CA ILE A 130 -2.78 -11.76 -12.30
C ILE A 130 -2.02 -11.30 -11.05
N GLY A 131 -1.13 -12.17 -10.55
CA GLY A 131 -0.13 -11.84 -9.51
C GLY A 131 1.20 -11.35 -10.10
N SER A 132 2.16 -11.07 -9.22
CA SER A 132 3.45 -10.44 -9.60
C SER A 132 4.58 -11.43 -9.88
N TYR A 133 4.34 -12.73 -9.80
CA TYR A 133 5.38 -13.76 -9.94
C TYR A 133 6.25 -13.54 -11.17
N GLN A 134 7.58 -13.40 -10.97
CA GLN A 134 8.60 -13.12 -12.00
C GLN A 134 8.44 -11.76 -12.73
N HIS A 135 7.57 -10.87 -12.22
CA HIS A 135 7.34 -9.53 -12.79
C HIS A 135 7.46 -8.40 -11.76
N GLU A 136 7.97 -8.68 -10.56
CA GLU A 136 7.94 -7.78 -9.41
C GLU A 136 8.53 -6.40 -9.72
N LEU A 137 9.65 -6.35 -10.44
CA LEU A 137 10.27 -5.07 -10.81
C LEU A 137 9.43 -4.30 -11.85
N ALA A 138 8.90 -5.00 -12.87
CA ALA A 138 8.07 -4.37 -13.90
C ALA A 138 6.76 -3.83 -13.29
N ASP A 139 6.20 -4.56 -12.32
CA ASP A 139 5.01 -4.16 -11.60
C ASP A 139 5.31 -2.95 -10.71
N ALA A 140 6.40 -2.97 -9.93
CA ALA A 140 6.83 -1.83 -9.11
C ALA A 140 7.03 -0.56 -9.93
N GLN A 141 7.65 -0.66 -11.12
CA GLN A 141 7.81 0.47 -12.06
C GLN A 141 6.47 0.97 -12.60
N THR A 142 5.53 0.08 -12.87
CA THR A 142 4.18 0.45 -13.30
C THR A 142 3.44 1.18 -12.19
N TRP A 143 3.52 0.69 -10.95
CA TRP A 143 2.89 1.31 -9.78
C TRP A 143 3.53 2.65 -9.41
N GLU A 144 4.86 2.80 -9.57
CA GLU A 144 5.54 4.10 -9.48
C GLU A 144 4.94 5.09 -10.48
N HIS A 145 4.83 4.71 -11.76
CA HIS A 145 4.25 5.54 -12.79
C HIS A 145 2.80 5.93 -12.49
N TRP A 146 2.00 5.02 -11.94
CA TRP A 146 0.63 5.31 -11.51
C TRP A 146 0.55 6.16 -10.25
N GLY A 147 1.62 6.24 -9.47
CA GLY A 147 1.66 7.05 -8.25
C GLY A 147 1.15 6.31 -7.01
N VAL A 148 1.31 5.00 -6.95
CA VAL A 148 0.90 4.17 -5.80
C VAL A 148 1.74 4.49 -4.56
N ASP A 149 1.09 4.64 -3.39
CA ASP A 149 1.69 4.94 -2.09
C ASP A 149 1.69 3.76 -1.12
N TYR A 150 0.89 2.73 -1.39
CA TYR A 150 0.71 1.59 -0.49
C TYR A 150 0.46 0.32 -1.29
N LEU A 151 1.16 -0.74 -0.95
CA LEU A 151 1.00 -2.06 -1.52
C LEU A 151 0.62 -3.05 -0.41
N LYS A 152 -0.58 -3.62 -0.46
CA LYS A 152 -0.93 -4.85 0.26
C LYS A 152 -0.48 -6.03 -0.59
N TYR A 153 0.34 -6.92 -0.02
CA TYR A 153 0.96 -8.03 -0.75
C TYR A 153 0.71 -9.34 -0.04
N ASP A 154 -0.34 -10.02 -0.45
CA ASP A 154 -0.83 -11.27 0.13
C ASP A 154 0.00 -12.49 -0.35
N HIS A 155 -0.22 -13.67 0.25
CA HIS A 155 0.54 -14.89 -0.07
C HIS A 155 -0.20 -15.81 -1.06
N CYS A 156 -1.18 -15.31 -1.80
CA CYS A 156 -2.05 -16.10 -2.67
C CYS A 156 -1.27 -16.80 -3.79
N SER A 157 -1.58 -18.06 -4.06
CA SER A 157 -1.00 -18.98 -5.05
C SER A 157 0.52 -19.17 -4.98
N TYR A 158 1.25 -18.45 -4.11
CA TYR A 158 2.69 -18.66 -3.96
C TYR A 158 3.02 -20.01 -3.33
N SER A 159 2.16 -20.55 -2.48
CA SER A 159 2.28 -21.90 -1.93
C SER A 159 2.37 -23.01 -2.96
N GLU A 160 1.92 -22.78 -4.19
CA GLU A 160 2.00 -23.71 -5.31
C GLU A 160 3.38 -23.76 -5.97
N ILE A 161 4.22 -22.77 -5.72
CA ILE A 161 5.53 -22.58 -6.35
C ILE A 161 6.68 -22.45 -5.36
N GLN A 162 6.39 -22.29 -4.06
CA GLN A 162 7.42 -22.26 -3.03
C GLN A 162 8.05 -23.66 -2.84
N GLU A 163 9.34 -23.71 -2.56
CA GLU A 163 10.09 -24.97 -2.46
C GLU A 163 9.66 -25.83 -1.26
N ASN A 164 9.35 -25.19 -0.13
CA ASN A 164 8.97 -25.86 1.12
C ASN A 164 8.25 -24.87 2.04
N ALA A 165 7.78 -25.33 3.21
CA ALA A 165 7.11 -24.52 4.22
C ALA A 165 8.04 -23.91 5.27
N GLU A 166 9.35 -23.86 5.02
CA GLU A 166 10.29 -23.20 5.92
C GLU A 166 10.12 -21.68 5.86
N GLU A 167 10.41 -21.02 6.97
CA GLU A 167 10.29 -19.56 7.13
C GLU A 167 10.98 -18.77 6.00
N LYS A 168 12.18 -19.20 5.60
CA LYS A 168 12.92 -18.57 4.51
C LYS A 168 12.19 -18.64 3.16
N SER A 169 11.55 -19.77 2.87
CA SER A 169 10.78 -19.94 1.64
C SER A 169 9.51 -19.08 1.64
N ILE A 170 8.88 -18.94 2.81
CA ILE A 170 7.71 -18.06 2.99
C ILE A 170 8.12 -16.58 2.86
N GLN A 171 9.26 -16.18 3.40
CA GLN A 171 9.75 -14.80 3.34
C GLN A 171 10.31 -14.40 1.96
N ALA A 172 10.82 -15.36 1.19
CA ALA A 172 11.52 -15.10 -0.07
C ALA A 172 10.77 -14.15 -1.03
N PRO A 173 9.48 -14.34 -1.34
CA PRO A 173 8.77 -13.48 -2.29
C PRO A 173 8.63 -12.03 -1.80
N TYR A 174 8.50 -11.83 -0.49
CA TYR A 174 8.42 -10.50 0.09
C TYR A 174 9.76 -9.75 -0.02
N LEU A 175 10.88 -10.48 0.12
CA LEU A 175 12.22 -9.90 -0.09
C LEU A 175 12.42 -9.50 -1.55
N VAL A 176 11.94 -10.29 -2.51
CA VAL A 176 12.01 -9.97 -3.95
C VAL A 176 11.21 -8.70 -4.24
N MET A 177 9.96 -8.61 -3.76
CA MET A 177 9.13 -7.42 -3.96
C MET A 177 9.72 -6.20 -3.23
N ARG A 178 10.21 -6.33 -2.00
CA ARG A 178 10.91 -5.25 -1.29
C ARG A 178 12.07 -4.70 -2.13
N ASP A 179 12.88 -5.59 -2.70
CA ASP A 179 14.04 -5.19 -3.50
C ASP A 179 13.63 -4.56 -4.84
N ALA A 180 12.48 -4.93 -5.39
CA ALA A 180 11.87 -4.26 -6.54
C ALA A 180 11.39 -2.85 -6.18
N LEU A 181 10.67 -2.69 -5.07
CA LEU A 181 10.20 -1.39 -4.57
C LEU A 181 11.36 -0.45 -4.22
N ASN A 182 12.49 -0.98 -3.72
CA ASN A 182 13.68 -0.17 -3.44
C ASN A 182 14.40 0.35 -4.70
N LYS A 183 14.07 -0.15 -5.89
CA LYS A 183 14.66 0.29 -7.18
C LYS A 183 13.86 1.38 -7.86
N VAL A 184 12.68 1.69 -7.39
CA VAL A 184 11.84 2.79 -7.91
C VAL A 184 12.03 4.06 -7.09
N ASN A 185 11.75 5.23 -7.69
CA ASN A 185 11.91 6.54 -7.04
C ASN A 185 10.64 7.00 -6.30
N ARG A 186 9.90 6.06 -5.74
CA ARG A 186 8.69 6.35 -4.99
C ARG A 186 8.71 5.66 -3.64
N ASP A 187 8.31 6.39 -2.61
CA ASP A 187 8.14 5.84 -1.27
C ASP A 187 6.79 5.10 -1.22
N VAL A 188 6.82 3.78 -0.97
CA VAL A 188 5.64 2.92 -0.95
C VAL A 188 5.58 2.18 0.38
N VAL A 189 4.45 2.25 1.08
CA VAL A 189 4.20 1.41 2.26
C VAL A 189 4.02 -0.02 1.79
N PHE A 190 4.87 -0.91 2.25
CA PHE A 190 4.81 -2.34 1.92
C PHE A 190 4.20 -3.12 3.09
N CYS A 191 2.97 -3.59 2.88
CA CYS A 191 2.18 -4.34 3.86
C CYS A 191 2.10 -5.81 3.44
N VAL A 192 2.52 -6.69 4.34
CA VAL A 192 2.55 -8.14 4.16
C VAL A 192 1.73 -8.83 5.25
#